data_f2875a249c86acc73782849c610f1d11
#
_entry.id   f2875a249c86acc73782849c610f1d11
#
_cell.length_a   1.000
_cell.length_b   1.000
_cell.length_c   1.000
_cell.angle_alpha   90.00
_cell.angle_beta   90.00
_cell.angle_gamma   90.00
#
_symmetry.space_group_name_H-M   'P 1'
#
loop_
_entity.id
_entity.type
_entity.pdbx_description
1 polymer ?
#
loop_
_entity_poly.entity_id
_entity_poly.type
_entity_poly.pdbx_seq_one_letter_code
_entity_poly.pdbx_strand_id
1 'polypeptide(L)'
;MLAIVVNPRQTTGRYLAGASVLLSILLAGCGLAGEGATMAFVAPGKFDFYNCAQLEESGQGLQKREQELQELMQRAAQSPGGEFVGAVAYRTELLQMRGQLKLIAETSAQKNCTSQSKRQSERALW
;
A
#
# COMPACT_ATOMS: atom_id res chain seq x y z
N MET A 1 -12.21 -32.14 -55.54
CA MET A 1 -11.99 -32.50 -54.11
C MET A 1 -10.56 -32.10 -53.74
N LEU A 2 -10.40 -30.96 -53.09
CA LEU A 2 -9.09 -30.50 -52.58
C LEU A 2 -8.95 -30.99 -51.13
N ALA A 3 -8.03 -31.94 -50.91
CA ALA A 3 -7.69 -32.43 -49.59
C ALA A 3 -6.75 -31.41 -48.93
N ILE A 4 -7.23 -30.72 -47.89
CA ILE A 4 -6.44 -29.82 -47.04
C ILE A 4 -5.56 -30.72 -46.16
N VAL A 5 -4.28 -30.86 -46.48
CA VAL A 5 -3.30 -31.55 -45.62
C VAL A 5 -2.98 -30.63 -44.46
N VAL A 6 -3.64 -30.84 -43.30
CA VAL A 6 -3.30 -30.15 -42.07
C VAL A 6 -2.02 -30.72 -41.51
N ASN A 7 -0.96 -29.91 -41.53
CA ASN A 7 0.36 -30.31 -41.02
C ASN A 7 0.37 -30.21 -39.48
N PRO A 8 0.43 -31.34 -38.74
CA PRO A 8 0.30 -31.35 -37.28
C PRO A 8 1.48 -30.66 -36.55
N ARG A 9 2.58 -30.38 -37.21
CA ARG A 9 3.74 -29.69 -36.63
C ARG A 9 3.54 -28.17 -36.50
N GLN A 10 2.64 -27.57 -37.28
CA GLN A 10 2.39 -26.11 -37.20
C GLN A 10 1.38 -25.72 -36.13
N THR A 11 0.53 -26.65 -35.68
CA THR A 11 -0.50 -26.35 -34.68
C THR A 11 0.08 -26.25 -33.28
N THR A 12 1.03 -27.09 -32.89
CA THR A 12 1.65 -27.07 -31.55
C THR A 12 2.40 -25.77 -31.24
N GLY A 13 3.09 -25.18 -32.23
CA GLY A 13 3.80 -23.90 -32.05
C GLY A 13 2.89 -22.71 -31.77
N ARG A 14 1.68 -22.73 -32.33
CA ARG A 14 0.71 -21.62 -32.16
C ARG A 14 0.03 -21.64 -30.77
N TYR A 15 -0.18 -22.79 -30.17
CA TYR A 15 -0.72 -22.91 -28.82
C TYR A 15 0.31 -22.54 -27.75
N LEU A 16 1.58 -22.89 -27.95
CA LEU A 16 2.65 -22.52 -27.03
C LEU A 16 2.91 -21.01 -27.03
N ALA A 17 2.86 -20.34 -28.19
CA ALA A 17 2.98 -18.89 -28.27
C ALA A 17 1.81 -18.18 -27.60
N GLY A 18 0.58 -18.67 -27.78
CA GLY A 18 -0.62 -18.12 -27.13
C GLY A 18 -0.61 -18.28 -25.61
N ALA A 19 -0.15 -19.44 -25.12
CA ALA A 19 -0.06 -19.69 -23.67
C ALA A 19 0.97 -18.81 -23.00
N SER A 20 2.10 -18.51 -23.65
CA SER A 20 3.13 -17.62 -23.11
C SER A 20 2.65 -16.17 -22.99
N VAL A 21 1.88 -15.66 -23.97
CA VAL A 21 1.34 -14.30 -23.93
C VAL A 21 0.27 -14.16 -22.84
N LEU A 22 -0.62 -15.16 -22.69
CA LEU A 22 -1.63 -15.16 -21.62
C LEU A 22 -0.99 -15.21 -20.23
N LEU A 23 0.05 -16.00 -20.04
CA LEU A 23 0.78 -16.08 -18.77
C LEU A 23 1.47 -14.76 -18.43
N SER A 24 2.02 -14.06 -19.42
CA SER A 24 2.66 -12.75 -19.23
C SER A 24 1.65 -11.67 -18.79
N ILE A 25 0.43 -11.68 -19.32
CA ILE A 25 -0.62 -10.74 -18.96
C ILE A 25 -1.10 -10.98 -17.52
N LEU A 26 -1.16 -12.24 -17.08
CA LEU A 26 -1.54 -12.59 -15.70
C LEU A 26 -0.49 -12.14 -14.67
N LEU A 27 0.80 -12.18 -15.02
CA LEU A 27 1.87 -11.70 -14.14
C LEU A 27 1.95 -10.17 -14.06
N ALA A 28 1.57 -9.45 -15.10
CA ALA A 28 1.58 -7.99 -15.12
C ALA A 28 0.53 -7.37 -14.17
N GLY A 29 -0.50 -8.11 -13.77
CA GLY A 29 -1.55 -7.65 -12.85
C GLY A 29 -1.09 -7.42 -11.40
N CYS A 30 0.02 -7.98 -10.96
CA CYS A 30 0.53 -7.82 -9.60
C CYS A 30 1.34 -6.53 -9.37
N GLY A 31 1.67 -5.77 -10.41
CA GLY A 31 2.52 -4.57 -10.33
C GLY A 31 1.79 -3.26 -9.99
N LEU A 32 0.47 -3.25 -10.01
CA LEU A 32 -0.35 -2.04 -9.78
C LEU A 32 -0.79 -1.87 -8.32
N ALA A 33 -0.02 -2.39 -7.35
CA ALA A 33 -0.21 -2.09 -5.94
C ALA A 33 0.32 -0.67 -5.61
N GLY A 34 -0.25 0.33 -6.29
CA GLY A 34 -0.06 1.73 -5.99
C GLY A 34 -0.83 2.16 -4.72
N GLU A 35 -1.08 3.43 -4.58
CA GLU A 35 -1.78 4.02 -3.42
C GLU A 35 -3.11 3.35 -3.05
N GLY A 36 -3.80 2.69 -3.98
CA GLY A 36 -5.02 1.92 -3.73
C GLY A 36 -4.80 0.69 -2.82
N ALA A 37 -3.62 0.08 -2.82
CA ALA A 37 -3.33 -1.07 -1.96
C ALA A 37 -3.25 -0.69 -0.47
N THR A 38 -2.86 0.53 -0.14
CA THR A 38 -2.79 1.01 1.25
C THR A 38 -4.17 1.11 1.89
N MET A 39 -5.19 1.47 1.10
CA MET A 39 -6.57 1.62 1.57
C MET A 39 -7.30 0.28 1.77
N ALA A 40 -6.87 -0.78 1.09
CA ALA A 40 -7.47 -2.11 1.24
C ALA A 40 -7.29 -2.71 2.65
N PHE A 41 -6.30 -2.24 3.40
CA PHE A 41 -5.97 -2.74 4.74
C PHE A 41 -6.53 -1.86 5.88
N VAL A 42 -7.28 -0.81 5.57
CA VAL A 42 -7.80 0.11 6.59
C VAL A 42 -9.30 0.19 6.50
N ALA A 43 -9.98 -0.01 7.64
CA ALA A 43 -11.44 0.11 7.71
C ALA A 43 -11.85 1.57 7.45
N PRO A 44 -12.71 1.84 6.45
CA PRO A 44 -13.27 3.16 6.23
C PRO A 44 -14.02 3.61 7.49
N GLY A 45 -13.91 4.89 7.84
CA GLY A 45 -14.61 5.45 9.00
C GLY A 45 -13.96 5.16 10.36
N LYS A 46 -12.81 4.48 10.42
CA LYS A 46 -12.12 4.18 11.69
C LYS A 46 -11.92 5.42 12.57
N PHE A 47 -11.69 6.57 11.97
CA PHE A 47 -11.36 7.81 12.67
C PHE A 47 -12.51 8.84 12.72
N ASP A 48 -13.71 8.49 12.26
CA ASP A 48 -14.85 9.42 12.17
C ASP A 48 -15.25 9.98 13.52
N PHE A 49 -15.14 9.20 14.59
CA PHE A 49 -15.49 9.60 15.95
C PHE A 49 -14.34 10.27 16.72
N TYR A 50 -13.14 10.35 16.13
CA TYR A 50 -12.00 10.96 16.80
C TYR A 50 -12.09 12.49 16.75
N ASN A 51 -11.75 13.16 17.85
CA ASN A 51 -11.56 14.60 17.87
C ASN A 51 -10.16 14.97 17.33
N CYS A 52 -9.91 16.28 17.13
CA CYS A 52 -8.66 16.74 16.55
C CYS A 52 -7.41 16.35 17.37
N ALA A 53 -7.48 16.38 18.70
CA ALA A 53 -6.37 15.97 19.54
C ALA A 53 -6.08 14.48 19.44
N GLN A 54 -7.12 13.65 19.39
CA GLN A 54 -6.97 12.20 19.20
C GLN A 54 -6.43 11.85 17.82
N LEU A 55 -6.82 12.58 16.77
CA LEU A 55 -6.28 12.39 15.42
C LEU A 55 -4.79 12.74 15.37
N GLU A 56 -4.40 13.84 16.01
CA GLU A 56 -2.99 14.25 16.08
C GLU A 56 -2.14 13.24 16.85
N GLU A 57 -2.56 12.82 18.04
CA GLU A 57 -1.87 11.82 18.86
C GLU A 57 -1.73 10.47 18.11
N SER A 58 -2.82 10.00 17.48
CA SER A 58 -2.81 8.79 16.67
C SER A 58 -1.86 8.91 15.47
N GLY A 59 -1.84 10.07 14.81
CA GLY A 59 -0.95 10.36 13.70
C GLY A 59 0.52 10.31 14.12
N GLN A 60 0.88 10.95 15.22
CA GLN A 60 2.24 10.94 15.76
C GLN A 60 2.70 9.53 16.14
N GLY A 61 1.83 8.74 16.79
CA GLY A 61 2.11 7.36 17.14
C GLY A 61 2.39 6.49 15.92
N LEU A 62 1.58 6.61 14.86
CA LEU A 62 1.75 5.88 13.61
C LEU A 62 3.02 6.31 12.85
N GLN A 63 3.33 7.61 12.81
CA GLN A 63 4.56 8.11 12.19
C GLN A 63 5.81 7.56 12.88
N LYS A 64 5.83 7.56 14.21
CA LYS A 64 6.92 6.98 14.99
C LYS A 64 7.11 5.49 14.65
N ARG A 65 6.02 4.75 14.60
CA ARG A 65 6.07 3.32 14.27
C ARG A 65 6.50 3.08 12.83
N GLU A 66 6.10 3.94 11.88
CA GLU A 66 6.58 3.88 10.50
C GLU A 66 8.11 4.03 10.43
N GLN A 67 8.67 4.99 11.18
CA GLN A 67 10.11 5.19 11.26
C GLN A 67 10.82 3.96 11.84
N GLU A 68 10.32 3.41 12.94
CA GLU A 68 10.87 2.17 13.54
C GLU A 68 10.88 1.00 12.55
N LEU A 69 9.80 0.83 11.79
CA LEU A 69 9.73 -0.23 10.76
C LEU A 69 10.73 0.01 9.63
N GLN A 70 10.90 1.24 9.18
CA GLN A 70 11.88 1.57 8.15
C GLN A 70 13.30 1.28 8.62
N GLU A 71 13.64 1.61 9.87
CA GLU A 71 14.94 1.26 10.46
C GLU A 71 15.15 -0.26 10.59
N LEU A 72 14.10 -1.00 10.97
CA LEU A 72 14.17 -2.47 11.02
C LEU A 72 14.40 -3.07 9.63
N MET A 73 13.73 -2.55 8.60
CA MET A 73 13.95 -2.98 7.22
C MET A 73 15.36 -2.67 6.74
N GLN A 74 15.90 -1.49 7.05
CA GLN A 74 17.28 -1.13 6.71
C GLN A 74 18.29 -2.05 7.40
N ARG A 75 18.10 -2.34 8.68
CA ARG A 75 18.95 -3.30 9.43
C ARG A 75 18.86 -4.71 8.86
N ALA A 76 17.66 -5.17 8.52
CA ALA A 76 17.47 -6.46 7.88
C ALA A 76 18.19 -6.55 6.54
N ALA A 77 18.15 -5.51 5.72
CA ALA A 77 18.80 -5.47 4.40
C ALA A 77 20.34 -5.63 4.48
N GLN A 78 20.96 -5.32 5.61
CA GLN A 78 22.40 -5.49 5.82
C GLN A 78 22.81 -6.95 6.12
N SER A 79 21.86 -7.85 6.35
CA SER A 79 22.10 -9.26 6.65
C SER A 79 21.89 -10.14 5.41
N PRO A 80 22.67 -11.22 5.22
CA PRO A 80 22.44 -12.15 4.12
C PRO A 80 21.02 -12.73 4.15
N GLY A 81 20.24 -12.51 3.08
CA GLY A 81 18.82 -12.92 3.00
C GLY A 81 17.84 -12.05 3.79
N GLY A 82 18.31 -11.07 4.55
CA GLY A 82 17.48 -10.20 5.38
C GLY A 82 16.63 -9.23 4.57
N GLU A 83 17.04 -8.87 3.37
CA GLU A 83 16.25 -8.04 2.46
C GLU A 83 14.90 -8.70 2.12
N PHE A 84 14.90 -10.00 1.86
CA PHE A 84 13.67 -10.76 1.61
C PHE A 84 12.79 -10.83 2.86
N VAL A 85 13.38 -11.09 4.03
CA VAL A 85 12.64 -11.14 5.31
C VAL A 85 12.04 -9.78 5.64
N GLY A 86 12.80 -8.70 5.49
CA GLY A 86 12.32 -7.34 5.70
C GLY A 86 11.17 -6.97 4.77
N ALA A 87 11.28 -7.33 3.49
CA ALA A 87 10.23 -7.05 2.52
C ALA A 87 8.92 -7.81 2.82
N VAL A 88 9.00 -9.07 3.21
CA VAL A 88 7.81 -9.89 3.46
C VAL A 88 7.19 -9.58 4.83
N ALA A 89 7.99 -9.49 5.89
CA ALA A 89 7.49 -9.34 7.26
C ALA A 89 6.97 -7.91 7.56
N TYR A 90 7.69 -6.89 7.10
CA TYR A 90 7.40 -5.50 7.52
C TYR A 90 6.63 -4.69 6.48
N ARG A 91 6.67 -5.07 5.20
CA ARG A 91 6.04 -4.30 4.13
C ARG A 91 4.52 -4.18 4.29
N THR A 92 3.86 -5.25 4.70
CA THR A 92 2.40 -5.24 4.91
C THR A 92 2.02 -4.29 6.04
N GLU A 93 2.74 -4.33 7.16
CA GLU A 93 2.53 -3.44 8.30
C GLU A 93 2.78 -1.99 7.91
N LEU A 94 3.85 -1.71 7.16
CA LEU A 94 4.17 -0.37 6.65
C LEU A 94 3.06 0.18 5.75
N LEU A 95 2.53 -0.63 4.83
CA LEU A 95 1.42 -0.23 3.96
C LEU A 95 0.15 0.07 4.76
N GLN A 96 -0.16 -0.76 5.76
CA GLN A 96 -1.30 -0.54 6.64
C GLN A 96 -1.17 0.78 7.42
N MET A 97 0.00 1.10 7.95
CA MET A 97 0.24 2.35 8.67
C MET A 97 0.10 3.56 7.76
N ARG A 98 0.65 3.51 6.56
CA ARG A 98 0.49 4.60 5.57
C ARG A 98 -0.96 4.81 5.18
N GLY A 99 -1.74 3.73 5.04
CA GLY A 99 -3.18 3.82 4.82
C GLY A 99 -3.91 4.51 5.99
N GLN A 100 -3.55 4.18 7.23
CA GLN A 100 -4.12 4.83 8.41
C GLN A 100 -3.73 6.31 8.50
N LEU A 101 -2.47 6.66 8.23
CA LEU A 101 -2.01 8.06 8.20
C LEU A 101 -2.77 8.88 7.16
N LYS A 102 -3.03 8.31 5.98
CA LYS A 102 -3.83 8.95 4.94
C LYS A 102 -5.26 9.21 5.43
N LEU A 103 -5.93 8.24 6.03
CA LEU A 103 -7.27 8.43 6.60
C LEU A 103 -7.30 9.48 7.71
N ILE A 104 -6.28 9.51 8.59
CA ILE A 104 -6.16 10.55 9.62
C ILE A 104 -6.04 11.93 8.97
N ALA A 105 -5.22 12.08 7.94
CA ALA A 105 -5.05 13.34 7.23
C ALA A 105 -6.37 13.80 6.57
N GLU A 106 -7.07 12.90 5.89
CA GLU A 106 -8.37 13.18 5.28
C GLU A 106 -9.43 13.57 6.32
N THR A 107 -9.53 12.81 7.42
CA THR A 107 -10.49 13.10 8.50
C THR A 107 -10.15 14.43 9.19
N SER A 108 -8.87 14.72 9.40
CA SER A 108 -8.40 15.99 9.97
C SER A 108 -8.74 17.18 9.08
N ALA A 109 -8.59 17.01 7.76
CA ALA A 109 -8.98 18.03 6.79
C ALA A 109 -10.50 18.26 6.79
N GLN A 110 -11.30 17.19 6.78
CA GLN A 110 -12.77 17.31 6.85
C GLN A 110 -13.26 18.00 8.12
N LYS A 111 -12.59 17.74 9.25
CA LYS A 111 -12.90 18.36 10.55
C LYS A 111 -12.27 19.73 10.74
N ASN A 112 -11.49 20.24 9.78
CA ASN A 112 -10.76 21.51 9.87
C ASN A 112 -9.86 21.61 11.12
N CYS A 113 -9.18 20.52 11.49
CA CYS A 113 -8.43 20.42 12.75
C CYS A 113 -7.30 21.45 12.86
N THR A 114 -6.58 21.75 11.77
CA THR A 114 -5.51 22.76 11.74
C THR A 114 -6.02 24.16 12.15
N SER A 115 -7.22 24.53 11.71
CA SER A 115 -7.83 25.82 12.06
C SER A 115 -8.29 25.87 13.53
N GLN A 116 -8.67 24.73 14.09
CA GLN A 116 -9.09 24.63 15.48
C GLN A 116 -7.88 24.69 16.42
N SER A 117 -6.80 23.98 16.10
CA SER A 117 -5.55 24.00 16.86
C SER A 117 -4.97 25.42 16.94
N LYS A 118 -4.94 26.14 15.80
CA LYS A 118 -4.46 27.53 15.77
C LYS A 118 -5.30 28.46 16.65
N ARG A 119 -6.63 28.36 16.60
CA ARG A 119 -7.52 29.18 17.45
C ARG A 119 -7.39 28.85 18.94
N GLN A 120 -7.10 27.60 19.29
CA GLN A 120 -6.92 27.19 20.67
C GLN A 120 -5.59 27.69 21.25
N SER A 121 -4.50 27.65 20.46
CA SER A 121 -3.22 28.21 20.87
C SER A 121 -3.28 29.74 21.04
N GLU A 122 -3.98 30.45 20.16
CA GLU A 122 -4.18 31.90 20.28
C GLU A 122 -4.96 32.27 21.55
N ARG A 123 -5.97 31.47 21.94
CA ARG A 123 -6.75 31.70 23.19
C ARG A 123 -5.97 31.42 24.47
N ALA A 124 -4.97 30.52 24.40
CA ALA A 124 -4.14 30.18 25.57
C ALA A 124 -3.09 31.25 25.89
N LEU A 125 -2.89 32.20 24.99
CA LEU A 125 -1.94 33.31 25.17
C LEU A 125 -2.54 34.56 25.83
N TRP A 126 -3.84 34.57 26.11
CA TRP A 126 -4.58 35.63 26.80
C TRP A 126 -5.17 35.14 28.13
#